data_21c816defe08d53b0575314d6c5ec866
#
_entry.id   21c816defe08d53b0575314d6c5ec866
#
_cell.length_a   1.000
_cell.length_b   1.000
_cell.length_c   1.000
_cell.angle_alpha   90.00
_cell.angle_beta   90.00
_cell.angle_gamma   90.00
#
_symmetry.space_group_name_H-M   'P 1'
#
loop_
_entity.id
_entity.type
_entity.pdbx_description
1 polymer ?
#
loop_
_entity_poly.entity_id
_entity_poly.type
_entity_poly.pdbx_seq_one_letter_code
_entity_poly.pdbx_strand_id
1 'polypeptide(L)'
;MHQGHGGAKAAVREVAAQLPAHQFVFRTDVESYYASIDHEQLYRLLERNIHEKPVLQLLWGYLRRTVYDGGIYRDITRGISLGCSLSPLMGALYLQPLDERMERLGVFYARFMDDWVVLAPTRWKLRAAIREILSSCCI
;
A
#
# COMPACT_ATOMS: atom_id res chain seq x y z
N MET A 1 5.23 -12.87 4.03
CA MET A 1 4.69 -12.12 2.86
C MET A 1 3.48 -12.87 2.33
N HIS A 2 2.28 -12.58 2.88
CA HIS A 2 1.04 -13.12 2.36
C HIS A 2 0.49 -12.22 1.23
N GLN A 3 1.29 -12.05 0.20
CA GLN A 3 0.76 -11.60 -1.08
C GLN A 3 0.11 -12.82 -1.71
N GLY A 4 -1.23 -12.88 -1.66
CA GLY A 4 -1.98 -14.01 -2.17
C GLY A 4 -1.66 -14.32 -3.64
N HIS A 5 -0.90 -15.36 -3.87
CA HIS A 5 -0.82 -16.03 -5.16
C HIS A 5 -2.18 -16.65 -5.46
N GLY A 6 -3.11 -15.89 -6.02
CA GLY A 6 -4.46 -16.38 -6.30
C GLY A 6 -5.55 -15.30 -6.38
N GLY A 7 -5.17 -14.02 -6.29
CA GLY A 7 -6.09 -12.90 -6.42
C GLY A 7 -7.07 -12.76 -5.23
N ALA A 8 -8.08 -11.91 -5.38
CA ALA A 8 -9.04 -11.57 -4.32
C ALA A 8 -9.74 -12.80 -3.70
N LYS A 9 -10.05 -13.83 -4.50
CA LYS A 9 -10.70 -15.05 -3.99
C LYS A 9 -9.82 -15.84 -3.03
N ALA A 10 -8.51 -15.90 -3.29
CA ALA A 10 -7.57 -16.57 -2.38
C ALA A 10 -7.42 -15.80 -1.08
N ALA A 11 -7.31 -14.46 -1.13
CA ALA A 11 -7.26 -13.61 0.05
C ALA A 11 -8.52 -13.78 0.93
N VAL A 12 -9.72 -13.82 0.33
CA VAL A 12 -10.96 -14.05 1.07
C VAL A 12 -10.98 -15.42 1.76
N ARG A 13 -10.50 -16.48 1.09
CA ARG A 13 -10.43 -17.82 1.68
C ARG A 13 -9.45 -17.87 2.85
N GLU A 14 -8.32 -17.19 2.72
CA GLU A 14 -7.30 -17.13 3.77
C GLU A 14 -7.83 -16.37 4.99
N VAL A 15 -8.46 -15.20 4.78
CA VAL A 15 -9.14 -14.46 5.86
C VAL A 15 -10.19 -15.34 6.54
N ALA A 16 -11.05 -16.03 5.77
CA ALA A 16 -12.09 -16.90 6.30
C ALA A 16 -11.52 -18.04 7.14
N ALA A 17 -10.41 -18.63 6.74
CA ALA A 17 -9.72 -19.69 7.49
C ALA A 17 -9.15 -19.20 8.84
N GLN A 18 -8.77 -17.94 8.93
CA GLN A 18 -8.19 -17.34 10.13
C GLN A 18 -9.24 -16.80 11.13
N LEU A 19 -10.46 -16.51 10.68
CA LEU A 19 -11.52 -15.95 11.52
C LEU A 19 -11.80 -16.74 12.80
N PRO A 20 -11.87 -18.10 12.79
CA PRO A 20 -12.18 -18.87 14.01
C PRO A 20 -11.12 -18.72 15.10
N ALA A 21 -9.87 -18.44 14.75
CA ALA A 21 -8.75 -18.29 15.68
C ALA A 21 -8.59 -16.86 16.23
N HIS A 22 -9.35 -15.90 15.71
CA HIS A 22 -9.19 -14.49 16.02
C HIS A 22 -10.51 -13.86 16.46
N GLN A 23 -10.52 -13.22 17.63
CA GLN A 23 -11.73 -12.61 18.20
C GLN A 23 -11.92 -11.15 17.79
N PHE A 24 -10.88 -10.49 17.29
CA PHE A 24 -10.88 -9.07 16.98
C PHE A 24 -10.54 -8.86 15.52
N VAL A 25 -11.38 -8.07 14.84
CA VAL A 25 -11.25 -7.74 13.43
C VAL A 25 -11.19 -6.22 13.28
N PHE A 26 -10.27 -5.74 12.45
CA PHE A 26 -10.24 -4.36 12.00
C PHE A 26 -10.14 -4.33 10.48
N ARG A 27 -11.01 -3.59 9.85
CA ARG A 27 -10.98 -3.32 8.41
C ARG A 27 -10.90 -1.83 8.18
N THR A 28 -10.06 -1.43 7.27
CA THR A 28 -9.92 -0.04 6.84
C THR A 28 -9.42 0.03 5.40
N ASP A 29 -9.58 1.17 4.79
CA ASP A 29 -9.02 1.57 3.51
C ASP A 29 -8.29 2.91 3.67
N VAL A 30 -7.52 3.32 2.65
CA VAL A 30 -6.88 4.63 2.60
C VAL A 30 -7.65 5.52 1.66
N GLU A 31 -8.25 6.57 2.21
CA GLU A 31 -8.94 7.57 1.39
C GLU A 31 -7.98 8.21 0.38
N SER A 32 -8.40 8.22 -0.88
CA SER A 32 -7.63 8.82 -1.99
C SER A 32 -6.19 8.29 -2.08
N TYR A 33 -6.00 7.00 -1.84
CA TYR A 33 -4.68 6.37 -1.71
C TYR A 33 -3.69 6.79 -2.80
N TYR A 34 -4.04 6.59 -4.08
CA TYR A 34 -3.13 6.92 -5.18
C TYR A 34 -2.83 8.42 -5.27
N ALA A 35 -3.76 9.29 -4.91
CA ALA A 35 -3.56 10.74 -4.91
C ALA A 35 -2.68 11.20 -3.73
N SER A 36 -2.58 10.41 -2.67
CA SER A 36 -1.83 10.74 -1.46
C SER A 36 -0.36 10.29 -1.48
N ILE A 37 0.04 9.46 -2.46
CA ILE A 37 1.39 8.90 -2.55
C ILE A 37 2.43 10.01 -2.72
N ASP A 38 3.40 10.06 -1.81
CA ASP A 38 4.55 10.96 -1.90
C ASP A 38 5.58 10.44 -2.90
N HIS A 39 5.99 11.27 -3.84
CA HIS A 39 6.91 10.88 -4.92
C HIS A 39 8.31 10.53 -4.42
N GLU A 40 8.84 11.30 -3.46
CA GLU A 40 10.18 11.10 -2.91
C GLU A 40 10.26 9.78 -2.14
N GLN A 41 9.24 9.49 -1.34
CA GLN A 41 9.18 8.25 -0.58
C GLN A 41 9.02 7.04 -1.50
N LEU A 42 8.14 7.12 -2.49
CA LEU A 42 7.98 6.06 -3.48
C LEU A 42 9.28 5.84 -4.27
N TYR A 43 9.96 6.91 -4.67
CA TYR A 43 11.21 6.81 -5.40
C TYR A 43 12.31 6.11 -4.59
N ARG A 44 12.44 6.42 -3.29
CA ARG A 44 13.38 5.71 -2.40
C ARG A 44 13.08 4.22 -2.28
N LEU A 45 11.80 3.83 -2.31
CA LEU A 45 11.40 2.43 -2.30
C LEU A 45 11.73 1.74 -3.64
N LEU A 46 11.56 2.46 -4.76
CA LEU A 46 11.97 1.98 -6.07
C LEU A 46 13.48 1.77 -6.15
N GLU A 47 14.30 2.69 -5.65
CA GLU A 47 15.77 2.56 -5.61
C GLU A 47 16.26 1.35 -4.83
N ARG A 48 15.52 0.87 -3.84
CA ARG A 48 15.86 -0.36 -3.11
C ARG A 48 15.73 -1.63 -3.94
N ASN A 49 14.83 -1.61 -4.94
CA ASN A 49 14.48 -2.77 -5.73
C ASN A 49 15.02 -2.72 -7.16
N ILE A 50 15.36 -1.54 -7.67
CA ILE A 50 15.79 -1.30 -9.05
C ILE A 50 17.15 -0.61 -9.00
N HIS A 51 18.13 -1.20 -9.68
CA HIS A 51 19.51 -0.68 -9.68
C HIS A 51 19.87 0.01 -11.00
N GLU A 52 19.04 -0.16 -12.04
CA GLU A 52 19.25 0.42 -13.36
C GLU A 52 18.83 1.89 -13.38
N LYS A 53 19.81 2.79 -13.38
CA LYS A 53 19.60 4.25 -13.40
C LYS A 53 18.67 4.74 -14.52
N PRO A 54 18.76 4.23 -15.78
CA PRO A 54 17.83 4.67 -16.82
C PRO A 54 16.37 4.33 -16.51
N VAL A 55 16.11 3.17 -15.88
CA VAL A 55 14.76 2.76 -15.48
C VAL A 55 14.23 3.68 -14.37
N LEU A 56 15.05 3.97 -13.36
CA LEU A 56 14.69 4.90 -12.29
C LEU A 56 14.38 6.30 -12.82
N GLN A 57 15.14 6.79 -13.80
CA GLN A 57 14.89 8.10 -14.43
C GLN A 57 13.54 8.12 -15.17
N LEU A 58 13.19 7.04 -15.89
CA LEU A 58 11.90 6.92 -16.57
C LEU A 58 10.75 6.90 -15.55
N LEU A 59 10.90 6.15 -14.45
CA LEU A 59 9.90 6.10 -13.37
C LEU A 59 9.73 7.45 -12.68
N TRP A 60 10.84 8.17 -12.45
CA TRP A 60 10.79 9.53 -11.90
C TRP A 60 10.06 10.50 -12.83
N GLY A 61 10.36 10.47 -14.13
CA GLY A 61 9.65 11.26 -15.14
C GLY A 61 8.15 10.93 -15.20
N TYR A 62 7.80 9.65 -15.02
CA TYR A 62 6.39 9.23 -14.91
C TYR A 62 5.70 9.81 -13.68
N LEU A 63 6.36 9.83 -12.53
CA LEU A 63 5.81 10.38 -11.29
C LEU A 63 5.57 11.89 -11.42
N ARG A 64 6.56 12.64 -11.90
CA ARG A 64 6.54 14.10 -12.04
C ARG A 64 5.98 14.58 -13.39
N ARG A 65 4.98 13.90 -13.89
CA ARG A 65 4.34 14.25 -15.15
C ARG A 65 3.61 15.59 -15.06
N THR A 66 3.53 16.28 -16.20
CA THR A 66 2.66 17.43 -16.38
C THR A 66 1.34 16.97 -16.99
N VAL A 67 0.21 17.44 -16.48
CA VAL A 67 -1.12 17.17 -17.02
C VAL A 67 -1.72 18.45 -17.59
N TYR A 68 -2.46 18.31 -18.68
CA TYR A 68 -3.25 19.39 -19.27
C TYR A 68 -4.69 19.27 -18.79
N ASP A 69 -5.19 20.33 -18.16
CA ASP A 69 -6.54 20.38 -17.60
C ASP A 69 -7.20 21.70 -17.95
N GLY A 70 -8.15 21.66 -18.89
CA GLY A 70 -9.00 22.81 -19.25
C GLY A 70 -8.25 24.06 -19.72
N GLY A 71 -7.13 23.92 -20.43
CA GLY A 71 -6.32 25.05 -20.93
C GLY A 71 -5.09 25.38 -20.04
N ILE A 72 -4.92 24.70 -18.91
CA ILE A 72 -3.83 24.96 -17.98
C ILE A 72 -2.96 23.70 -17.85
N TYR A 73 -1.64 23.87 -17.92
CA TYR A 73 -0.66 22.84 -17.60
C TYR A 73 -0.39 22.85 -16.11
N ARG A 74 -0.47 21.68 -15.48
CA ARG A 74 -0.17 21.49 -14.05
C ARG A 74 0.87 20.40 -13.87
N ASP A 75 1.92 20.71 -13.14
CA ASP A 75 2.90 19.72 -12.71
C ASP A 75 2.37 18.94 -11.52
N ILE A 76 2.41 17.61 -11.64
CA ILE A 76 2.00 16.73 -10.58
C ILE A 76 3.16 16.53 -9.60
N THR A 77 2.99 17.02 -8.38
CA THR A 77 4.00 16.95 -7.31
C THR A 77 3.70 15.85 -6.30
N ARG A 78 2.49 15.28 -6.32
CA ARG A 78 2.04 14.21 -5.42
C ARG A 78 1.05 13.31 -6.15
N GLY A 79 1.02 12.06 -5.75
CA GLY A 79 0.08 11.07 -6.29
C GLY A 79 0.53 10.43 -7.61
N ILE A 80 -0.04 9.26 -7.87
CA ILE A 80 0.18 8.49 -9.10
C ILE A 80 -1.10 8.42 -9.93
N SER A 81 -0.97 8.13 -11.22
CA SER A 81 -2.10 8.11 -12.14
C SER A 81 -3.05 6.95 -11.85
N LEU A 82 -4.35 7.23 -11.77
CA LEU A 82 -5.37 6.18 -11.83
C LEU A 82 -5.44 5.59 -13.24
N GLY A 83 -5.59 4.27 -13.32
CA GLY A 83 -5.73 3.57 -14.61
C GLY A 83 -4.43 3.30 -15.38
N CYS A 84 -3.27 3.68 -14.88
CA CYS A 84 -2.00 3.25 -15.45
C CYS A 84 -1.64 1.84 -14.98
N SER A 85 -1.10 1.02 -15.88
CA SER A 85 -0.69 -0.36 -15.58
C SER A 85 0.40 -0.48 -14.49
N LEU A 86 1.19 0.58 -14.27
CA LEU A 86 2.23 0.63 -13.24
C LEU A 86 1.68 1.01 -11.86
N SER A 87 0.52 1.67 -11.80
CA SER A 87 -0.01 2.21 -10.53
C SER A 87 -0.28 1.14 -9.47
N PRO A 88 -0.82 -0.05 -9.80
CA PRO A 88 -0.98 -1.11 -8.81
C PRO A 88 0.34 -1.60 -8.21
N LEU A 89 1.38 -1.72 -9.04
CA LEU A 89 2.73 -2.09 -8.59
C LEU A 89 3.33 -1.03 -7.68
N MET A 90 3.27 0.24 -8.09
CA MET A 90 3.79 1.37 -7.31
C MET A 90 3.05 1.53 -5.98
N GLY A 91 1.72 1.38 -5.98
CA GLY A 91 0.92 1.37 -4.77
C GLY A 91 1.26 0.20 -3.85
N ALA A 92 1.49 -1.00 -4.40
CA ALA A 92 1.91 -2.14 -3.59
C ALA A 92 3.27 -1.92 -2.93
N LEU A 93 4.25 -1.37 -3.66
CA LEU A 93 5.57 -1.03 -3.14
C LEU A 93 5.52 0.06 -2.07
N TYR A 94 4.67 1.06 -2.24
CA TYR A 94 4.56 2.18 -1.28
C TYR A 94 4.12 1.72 0.11
N LEU A 95 3.29 0.68 0.21
CA LEU A 95 2.83 0.10 1.47
C LEU A 95 3.73 -1.04 1.99
N GLN A 96 4.76 -1.44 1.26
CA GLN A 96 5.68 -2.52 1.71
C GLN A 96 6.25 -2.28 3.11
N PRO A 97 6.69 -1.07 3.53
CA PRO A 97 7.19 -0.85 4.88
C PRO A 97 6.13 -1.07 5.96
N LEU A 98 4.84 -0.84 5.65
CA LEU A 98 3.75 -1.16 6.55
C LEU A 98 3.54 -2.67 6.64
N ASP A 99 3.54 -3.38 5.51
CA ASP A 99 3.41 -4.83 5.48
C ASP A 99 4.47 -5.49 6.38
N GLU A 100 5.74 -5.04 6.30
CA GLU A 100 6.84 -5.51 7.13
C GLU A 100 6.62 -5.26 8.64
N ARG A 101 6.03 -4.11 9.01
CA ARG A 101 5.69 -3.81 10.40
C ARG A 101 4.57 -4.70 10.93
N MET A 102 3.56 -4.94 10.10
CA MET A 102 2.42 -5.80 10.46
C MET A 102 2.86 -7.26 10.69
N GLU A 103 3.77 -7.77 9.87
CA GLU A 103 4.37 -9.10 10.07
C GLU A 103 5.07 -9.23 11.43
N ARG A 104 5.81 -8.19 11.87
CA ARG A 104 6.50 -8.19 13.18
C ARG A 104 5.56 -8.19 14.37
N LEU A 105 4.34 -7.67 14.23
CA LEU A 105 3.36 -7.64 15.33
C LEU A 105 2.73 -9.01 15.63
N GLY A 106 2.91 -9.99 14.76
CA GLY A 106 2.34 -11.32 14.92
C GLY A 106 0.80 -11.30 14.94
N VAL A 107 0.19 -10.46 14.13
CA VAL A 107 -1.23 -10.44 13.79
C VAL A 107 -1.42 -11.01 12.39
N PHE A 108 -2.60 -11.57 12.13
CA PHE A 108 -2.93 -11.89 10.75
C PHE A 108 -3.30 -10.60 10.00
N TYR A 109 -2.67 -10.40 8.88
CA TYR A 109 -2.82 -9.19 8.07
C TYR A 109 -3.00 -9.58 6.61
N ALA A 110 -4.08 -9.14 6.01
CA ALA A 110 -4.34 -9.29 4.59
C ALA A 110 -4.62 -7.92 3.98
N ARG A 111 -3.99 -7.65 2.86
CA ARG A 111 -4.15 -6.41 2.09
C ARG A 111 -4.46 -6.71 0.64
N PHE A 112 -5.43 -6.00 0.09
CA PHE A 112 -5.70 -5.96 -1.34
C PHE A 112 -5.71 -4.49 -1.77
N MET A 113 -4.61 -4.05 -2.37
CA MET A 113 -4.34 -2.63 -2.68
C MET A 113 -4.41 -1.76 -1.42
N ASP A 114 -5.38 -0.88 -1.33
CA ASP A 114 -5.68 0.04 -0.24
C ASP A 114 -6.67 -0.49 0.81
N ASP A 115 -7.34 -1.61 0.52
CA ASP A 115 -8.20 -2.31 1.47
C ASP A 115 -7.39 -3.23 2.40
N TRP A 116 -7.60 -3.10 3.71
CA TRP A 116 -6.89 -3.88 4.72
C TRP A 116 -7.81 -4.59 5.68
N VAL A 117 -7.44 -5.81 6.02
CA VAL A 117 -8.06 -6.59 7.08
C VAL A 117 -7.00 -7.06 8.04
N VAL A 118 -7.17 -6.76 9.31
CA VAL A 118 -6.33 -7.23 10.41
C VAL A 118 -7.16 -8.09 11.33
N LEU A 119 -6.69 -9.30 11.60
CA LEU A 119 -7.28 -10.19 12.60
C LEU A 119 -6.29 -10.36 13.76
N ALA A 120 -6.76 -10.16 14.98
CA ALA A 120 -5.91 -10.27 16.14
C ALA A 120 -6.54 -11.19 17.21
N PRO A 121 -5.73 -11.99 17.91
CA PRO A 121 -6.22 -12.85 18.98
C PRO A 121 -6.56 -12.07 20.26
N THR A 122 -5.99 -10.86 20.41
CA THR A 122 -6.21 -10.02 21.60
C THR A 122 -6.45 -8.56 21.20
N ARG A 123 -7.22 -7.86 22.05
CA ARG A 123 -7.50 -6.44 21.89
C ARG A 123 -6.23 -5.57 21.87
N TRP A 124 -5.20 -5.96 22.62
CA TRP A 124 -3.94 -5.22 22.69
C TRP A 124 -3.15 -5.31 21.38
N LYS A 125 -3.09 -6.51 20.80
CA LYS A 125 -2.45 -6.71 19.48
C LYS A 125 -3.19 -5.92 18.39
N LEU A 126 -4.53 -5.91 18.41
CA LEU A 126 -5.30 -5.11 17.48
C LEU A 126 -5.00 -3.61 17.61
N ARG A 127 -4.96 -3.09 18.85
CA ARG A 127 -4.63 -1.67 19.08
C ARG A 127 -3.22 -1.31 18.62
N ALA A 128 -2.25 -2.20 18.80
CA ALA A 128 -0.90 -2.02 18.30
C ALA A 128 -0.89 -1.94 16.77
N ALA A 129 -1.59 -2.85 16.10
CA ALA A 129 -1.73 -2.84 14.64
C ALA A 129 -2.39 -1.57 14.12
N ILE A 130 -3.50 -1.13 14.72
CA ILE A 130 -4.18 0.12 14.35
C ILE A 130 -3.24 1.33 14.50
N ARG A 131 -2.44 1.38 15.55
CA ARG A 131 -1.48 2.48 15.77
C ARG A 131 -0.43 2.52 14.66
N GLU A 132 0.11 1.37 14.25
CA GLU A 132 1.07 1.28 13.13
C GLU A 132 0.44 1.74 11.82
N ILE A 133 -0.79 1.33 11.54
CA ILE A 133 -1.53 1.74 10.36
C ILE A 133 -1.71 3.26 10.35
N LEU A 134 -2.23 3.84 11.43
CA LEU A 134 -2.47 5.28 11.52
C LEU A 134 -1.17 6.09 11.44
N SER A 135 -0.08 5.62 12.05
CA SER A 135 1.21 6.30 11.95
C SER A 135 1.83 6.23 10.55
N SER A 136 1.48 5.23 9.77
CA SER A 136 1.97 5.05 8.38
C SER A 136 1.10 5.78 7.37
N CYS A 137 -0.18 6.00 7.64
CA CYS A 137 -1.11 6.75 6.76
C CYS A 137 -1.01 8.26 6.91
N CYS A 138 -0.33 8.76 7.94
CA CYS A 138 -0.03 10.19 8.13
C CYS A 138 1.22 10.65 7.35
N ILE A 139 1.66 9.82 6.40
CA ILE A 139 2.82 10.10 5.55
C ILE A 139 2.38 10.88 4.31
#